data_4c720f39e9d71b288f02ffb22ae212fe
#
_entry.id   4c720f39e9d71b288f02ffb22ae212fe
#
_cell.length_a   1.000
_cell.length_b   1.000
_cell.length_c   1.000
_cell.angle_alpha   90.00
_cell.angle_beta   90.00
_cell.angle_gamma   90.00
#
_symmetry.space_group_name_H-M   'P 1'
#
loop_
_entity.id
_entity.type
_entity.pdbx_description
1 polymer ?
#
loop_
_entity_poly.entity_id
_entity_poly.type
_entity_poly.pdbx_seq_one_letter_code
_entity_poly.pdbx_strand_id
1 'polypeptide(L)'
;MARRGTLREKISLFTVILTISITSSFLYAANTRGGNLMELTLVDVDGKKVRLDQLAGDQPLLLYFWATWCKPCRITQPKVAALAKKYKDKVKVVGINVGGLDSPKDIKKYLSRNRITYTMLIDHNDEAVKAYSVSAIPVIILVDETGKILFHDNEPLANLEKFLSG
;
A
#
# COMPACT_ATOMS: atom_id res chain seq x y z
N MET A 1 13.24 -9.79 66.38
CA MET A 1 11.78 -9.80 66.23
C MET A 1 11.41 -9.76 64.76
N ALA A 2 11.06 -10.87 64.16
CA ALA A 2 10.70 -10.93 62.76
C ALA A 2 9.18 -10.74 62.62
N ARG A 3 8.77 -9.68 61.96
CA ARG A 3 7.36 -9.43 61.63
C ARG A 3 6.93 -10.39 60.51
N ARG A 4 6.14 -11.39 60.88
CA ARG A 4 5.46 -12.26 59.92
C ARG A 4 4.36 -11.45 59.23
N GLY A 5 4.57 -11.04 57.97
CA GLY A 5 3.52 -10.44 57.16
C GLY A 5 2.34 -11.41 57.03
N THR A 6 1.13 -10.92 57.21
CA THR A 6 -0.08 -11.73 57.20
C THR A 6 -0.37 -12.26 55.82
N LEU A 7 -0.97 -13.44 55.72
CA LEU A 7 -1.32 -14.12 54.45
C LEU A 7 -2.13 -13.19 53.52
N ARG A 8 -2.92 -12.25 54.05
CA ARG A 8 -3.68 -11.26 53.33
C ARG A 8 -2.83 -10.27 52.51
N GLU A 9 -1.68 -9.81 53.05
CA GLU A 9 -0.78 -8.88 52.34
C GLU A 9 -0.07 -9.60 51.16
N LYS A 10 0.28 -10.86 51.30
CA LYS A 10 0.91 -11.64 50.21
C LYS A 10 -0.06 -11.92 49.06
N ILE A 11 -1.34 -12.15 49.36
CA ILE A 11 -2.39 -12.36 48.34
C ILE A 11 -2.66 -11.06 47.58
N SER A 12 -2.67 -9.91 48.27
CA SER A 12 -2.86 -8.61 47.62
C SER A 12 -1.72 -8.25 46.65
N LEU A 13 -0.48 -8.54 47.02
CA LEU A 13 0.69 -8.30 46.16
C LEU A 13 0.67 -9.18 44.89
N PHE A 14 0.31 -10.47 45.06
CA PHE A 14 0.20 -11.39 43.93
C PHE A 14 -0.90 -11.02 42.93
N THR A 15 -2.06 -10.57 43.44
CA THR A 15 -3.15 -10.12 42.54
C THR A 15 -2.79 -8.85 41.77
N VAL A 16 -2.10 -7.89 42.40
CA VAL A 16 -1.64 -6.67 41.72
C VAL A 16 -0.58 -6.97 40.67
N ILE A 17 0.38 -7.85 40.94
CA ILE A 17 1.42 -8.25 39.98
C ILE A 17 0.80 -8.99 38.78
N LEU A 18 -0.17 -9.89 39.02
CA LEU A 18 -0.85 -10.65 37.98
C LEU A 18 -1.67 -9.74 37.05
N THR A 19 -2.37 -8.73 37.59
CA THR A 19 -3.15 -7.80 36.77
C THR A 19 -2.28 -6.88 35.93
N ILE A 20 -1.12 -6.43 36.43
CA ILE A 20 -0.17 -5.60 35.70
C ILE A 20 0.44 -6.40 34.54
N SER A 21 0.74 -7.68 34.73
CA SER A 21 1.30 -8.55 33.67
C SER A 21 0.33 -8.80 32.54
N ILE A 22 -0.97 -8.95 32.83
CA ILE A 22 -2.01 -9.19 31.80
C ILE A 22 -2.26 -7.90 30.98
N THR A 23 -2.28 -6.73 31.61
CA THR A 23 -2.48 -5.47 30.90
C THR A 23 -1.30 -5.08 30.02
N SER A 24 -0.06 -5.40 30.43
CA SER A 24 1.14 -5.19 29.61
C SER A 24 1.15 -6.08 28.35
N SER A 25 0.69 -7.33 28.46
CA SER A 25 0.63 -8.24 27.31
C SER A 25 -0.44 -7.80 26.28
N PHE A 26 -1.56 -7.26 26.71
CA PHE A 26 -2.60 -6.74 25.79
C PHE A 26 -2.16 -5.46 25.07
N LEU A 27 -1.39 -4.60 25.72
CA LEU A 27 -0.83 -3.39 25.09
C LEU A 27 0.31 -3.72 24.11
N TYR A 28 1.06 -4.80 24.33
CA TYR A 28 2.13 -5.21 23.43
C TYR A 28 1.62 -5.86 22.14
N ALA A 29 0.48 -6.55 22.19
CA ALA A 29 -0.15 -7.16 21.01
C ALA A 29 -0.77 -6.13 20.04
N ALA A 30 -1.08 -4.92 20.51
CA ALA A 30 -1.65 -3.85 19.66
C ALA A 30 -0.60 -3.05 18.87
N ASN A 31 0.70 -3.33 19.05
CA ASN A 31 1.78 -2.59 18.39
C ASN A 31 2.57 -3.42 17.36
N THR A 32 2.03 -4.52 16.85
CA THR A 32 2.51 -5.12 15.61
C THR A 32 2.01 -4.28 14.44
N ARG A 33 2.73 -3.21 14.16
CA ARG A 33 2.55 -2.35 13.00
C ARG A 33 2.91 -3.07 11.70
N GLY A 34 2.01 -3.89 11.23
CA GLY A 34 1.79 -3.97 9.81
C GLY A 34 0.91 -2.75 9.48
N GLY A 35 1.51 -1.60 9.19
CA GLY A 35 0.75 -0.43 8.75
C GLY A 35 -0.12 -0.87 7.58
N ASN A 36 -1.41 -0.51 7.62
CA ASN A 36 -2.30 -0.81 6.50
C ASN A 36 -1.70 -0.16 5.25
N LEU A 37 -1.27 -0.97 4.28
CA LEU A 37 -0.63 -0.51 3.04
C LEU A 37 -1.48 0.55 2.32
N MET A 38 -2.79 0.56 2.57
CA MET A 38 -3.74 1.52 2.03
C MET A 38 -3.68 2.90 2.70
N GLU A 39 -3.10 3.03 3.89
CA GLU A 39 -2.95 4.34 4.56
C GLU A 39 -1.80 5.18 4.01
N LEU A 40 -1.05 4.64 3.06
CA LEU A 40 0.07 5.33 2.43
C LEU A 40 -0.41 6.62 1.74
N THR A 41 0.31 7.70 1.97
CA THR A 41 0.05 9.02 1.37
C THR A 41 1.16 9.38 0.41
N LEU A 42 0.81 9.49 -0.87
CA LEU A 42 1.71 9.94 -1.93
C LEU A 42 1.28 11.32 -2.45
N VAL A 43 1.99 11.88 -3.42
CA VAL A 43 1.59 13.13 -4.08
C VAL A 43 1.21 12.84 -5.54
N ASP A 44 0.22 13.57 -6.05
CA ASP A 44 -0.07 13.53 -7.47
C ASP A 44 0.87 14.43 -8.28
N VAL A 45 0.69 14.47 -9.59
CA VAL A 45 1.51 15.28 -10.50
C VAL A 45 1.33 16.80 -10.32
N ASP A 46 0.33 17.23 -9.55
CA ASP A 46 0.07 18.64 -9.19
C ASP A 46 0.57 18.97 -7.78
N GLY A 47 1.16 17.99 -7.07
CA GLY A 47 1.70 18.13 -5.71
C GLY A 47 0.64 17.96 -4.61
N LYS A 48 -0.58 17.55 -4.94
CA LYS A 48 -1.63 17.29 -3.96
C LYS A 48 -1.38 15.94 -3.27
N LYS A 49 -1.48 15.93 -1.94
CA LYS A 49 -1.41 14.70 -1.15
C LYS A 49 -2.64 13.83 -1.38
N VAL A 50 -2.43 12.55 -1.61
CA VAL A 50 -3.47 11.55 -1.88
C VAL A 50 -3.19 10.30 -1.04
N ARG A 51 -4.14 9.89 -0.22
CA ARG A 51 -4.09 8.61 0.51
C ARG A 51 -4.70 7.52 -0.38
N LEU A 52 -4.09 6.35 -0.39
CA LEU A 52 -4.53 5.24 -1.24
C LEU A 52 -5.91 4.72 -0.83
N ASP A 53 -6.22 4.62 0.46
CA ASP A 53 -7.54 4.19 0.97
C ASP A 53 -8.65 5.16 0.55
N GLN A 54 -8.41 6.47 0.66
CA GLN A 54 -9.36 7.50 0.20
C GLN A 54 -9.58 7.46 -1.31
N LEU A 55 -8.52 7.14 -2.05
CA LEU A 55 -8.59 7.00 -3.50
C LEU A 55 -9.35 5.73 -3.89
N ALA A 56 -9.15 4.61 -3.18
CA ALA A 56 -9.83 3.34 -3.39
C ALA A 56 -11.35 3.46 -3.17
N GLY A 57 -11.77 4.08 -2.07
CA GLY A 57 -13.14 3.96 -1.60
C GLY A 57 -13.46 2.48 -1.32
N ASP A 58 -14.55 1.98 -1.91
CA ASP A 58 -14.99 0.58 -1.77
C ASP A 58 -14.50 -0.31 -2.94
N GLN A 59 -13.49 0.13 -3.70
CA GLN A 59 -12.96 -0.63 -4.84
C GLN A 59 -11.54 -1.12 -4.58
N PRO A 60 -11.15 -2.31 -5.07
CA PRO A 60 -9.76 -2.72 -5.12
C PRO A 60 -8.90 -1.72 -5.89
N LEU A 61 -7.62 -1.61 -5.53
CA LEU A 61 -6.63 -0.82 -6.26
C LEU A 61 -5.72 -1.72 -7.09
N LEU A 62 -5.53 -1.35 -8.35
CA LEU A 62 -4.45 -1.85 -9.18
C LEU A 62 -3.33 -0.82 -9.19
N LEU A 63 -2.25 -1.12 -8.51
CA LEU A 63 -1.06 -0.30 -8.42
C LEU A 63 -0.08 -0.70 -9.52
N TYR A 64 0.29 0.24 -10.38
CA TYR A 64 1.27 0.05 -11.46
C TYR A 64 2.51 0.88 -11.18
N PHE A 65 3.61 0.24 -10.80
CA PHE A 65 4.89 0.90 -10.53
C PHE A 65 5.71 1.04 -11.82
N TRP A 66 6.17 2.25 -12.11
CA TRP A 66 6.78 2.58 -13.39
C TRP A 66 7.66 3.84 -13.33
N ALA A 67 8.40 4.11 -14.42
CA ALA A 67 9.12 5.38 -14.61
C ALA A 67 9.16 5.74 -16.11
N THR A 68 9.40 7.02 -16.44
CA THR A 68 9.45 7.47 -17.85
C THR A 68 10.64 6.89 -18.61
N TRP A 69 11.76 6.66 -17.92
CA TRP A 69 12.98 6.06 -18.48
C TRP A 69 12.91 4.53 -18.58
N CYS A 70 11.94 3.90 -17.95
CA CYS A 70 11.77 2.43 -17.96
C CYS A 70 11.25 1.94 -19.33
N LYS A 71 12.14 1.36 -20.13
CA LYS A 71 11.79 0.86 -21.45
C LYS A 71 10.72 -0.26 -21.44
N PRO A 72 10.80 -1.30 -20.56
CA PRO A 72 9.72 -2.29 -20.45
C PRO A 72 8.38 -1.69 -20.00
N CYS A 73 8.41 -0.67 -19.14
CA CYS A 73 7.20 -0.01 -18.68
C CYS A 73 6.40 0.60 -19.85
N ARG A 74 7.08 1.13 -20.87
CA ARG A 74 6.41 1.68 -22.07
C ARG A 74 5.63 0.64 -22.88
N ILE A 75 6.04 -0.62 -22.80
CA ILE A 75 5.34 -1.75 -23.44
C ILE A 75 4.11 -2.16 -22.61
N THR A 76 4.22 -2.11 -21.28
CA THR A 76 3.15 -2.48 -20.36
C THR A 76 2.08 -1.40 -20.24
N GLN A 77 2.46 -0.13 -20.31
CA GLN A 77 1.59 1.03 -20.14
C GLN A 77 0.27 1.00 -20.95
N PRO A 78 0.28 0.72 -22.28
CA PRO A 78 -0.97 0.67 -23.06
C PRO A 78 -1.91 -0.44 -22.58
N LYS A 79 -1.37 -1.55 -22.11
CA LYS A 79 -2.15 -2.67 -21.57
C LYS A 79 -2.82 -2.27 -20.25
N VAL A 80 -2.09 -1.58 -19.36
CA VAL A 80 -2.65 -1.04 -18.11
C VAL A 80 -3.74 -0.01 -18.40
N ALA A 81 -3.56 0.86 -19.39
CA ALA A 81 -4.56 1.83 -19.80
C ALA A 81 -5.83 1.15 -20.37
N ALA A 82 -5.68 0.10 -21.16
CA ALA A 82 -6.81 -0.67 -21.67
C ALA A 82 -7.58 -1.36 -20.53
N LEU A 83 -6.86 -1.92 -19.54
CA LEU A 83 -7.43 -2.53 -18.36
C LEU A 83 -8.18 -1.50 -17.51
N ALA A 84 -7.61 -0.33 -17.27
CA ALA A 84 -8.26 0.77 -16.54
C ALA A 84 -9.60 1.17 -17.17
N LYS A 85 -9.69 1.17 -18.50
CA LYS A 85 -10.94 1.44 -19.23
C LYS A 85 -11.93 0.27 -19.14
N LYS A 86 -11.44 -0.97 -19.31
CA LYS A 86 -12.29 -2.19 -19.32
C LYS A 86 -12.94 -2.46 -17.97
N TYR A 87 -12.20 -2.25 -16.88
CA TYR A 87 -12.62 -2.61 -15.52
C TYR A 87 -12.86 -1.39 -14.62
N LYS A 88 -13.17 -0.22 -15.19
CA LYS A 88 -13.35 1.07 -14.47
C LYS A 88 -14.33 1.01 -13.28
N ASP A 89 -15.32 0.13 -13.36
CA ASP A 89 -16.37 -0.02 -12.35
C ASP A 89 -16.05 -1.14 -11.33
N LYS A 90 -14.95 -1.89 -11.52
CA LYS A 90 -14.54 -3.00 -10.67
C LYS A 90 -13.22 -2.77 -9.94
N VAL A 91 -12.31 -1.99 -10.51
CA VAL A 91 -10.99 -1.73 -9.95
C VAL A 91 -10.54 -0.31 -10.28
N LYS A 92 -9.93 0.34 -9.33
CA LYS A 92 -9.33 1.66 -9.56
C LYS A 92 -7.84 1.49 -9.88
N VAL A 93 -7.43 1.94 -11.06
CA VAL A 93 -6.03 1.87 -11.50
C VAL A 93 -5.28 3.12 -11.07
N VAL A 94 -4.11 2.92 -10.47
CA VAL A 94 -3.21 3.98 -10.00
C VAL A 94 -1.80 3.68 -10.49
N GLY A 95 -1.22 4.59 -11.25
CA GLY A 95 0.20 4.55 -11.58
C GLY A 95 1.02 5.17 -10.45
N ILE A 96 2.08 4.53 -10.04
CA ILE A 96 3.04 5.05 -9.06
C ILE A 96 4.39 5.22 -9.78
N ASN A 97 4.78 6.47 -10.01
CA ASN A 97 6.09 6.78 -10.58
C ASN A 97 7.15 6.69 -9.50
N VAL A 98 8.23 5.94 -9.76
CA VAL A 98 9.27 5.61 -8.78
C VAL A 98 10.65 6.15 -9.18
N GLY A 99 11.54 6.21 -8.19
CA GLY A 99 12.97 6.43 -8.39
C GLY A 99 13.40 7.89 -8.47
N GLY A 100 12.50 8.86 -8.24
CA GLY A 100 12.87 10.28 -8.04
C GLY A 100 13.59 10.97 -9.21
N LEU A 101 13.79 10.29 -10.35
CA LEU A 101 14.49 10.81 -11.54
C LEU A 101 13.57 11.59 -12.48
N ASP A 102 12.27 11.33 -12.41
CA ASP A 102 11.27 11.98 -13.24
C ASP A 102 10.73 13.25 -12.56
N SER A 103 10.79 14.38 -13.24
CA SER A 103 10.11 15.59 -12.74
C SER A 103 8.59 15.49 -12.97
N PRO A 104 7.75 16.14 -12.13
CA PRO A 104 6.31 16.21 -12.39
C PRO A 104 5.96 16.72 -13.80
N LYS A 105 6.78 17.62 -14.35
CA LYS A 105 6.64 18.14 -15.73
C LYS A 105 6.86 17.05 -16.77
N ASP A 106 7.89 16.20 -16.58
CA ASP A 106 8.17 15.10 -17.51
C ASP A 106 7.09 14.03 -17.45
N ILE A 107 6.62 13.72 -16.24
CA ILE A 107 5.50 12.80 -16.03
C ILE A 107 4.25 13.35 -16.76
N LYS A 108 3.83 14.58 -16.52
CA LYS A 108 2.68 15.22 -17.21
C LYS A 108 2.80 15.15 -18.73
N LYS A 109 3.98 15.48 -19.26
CA LYS A 109 4.28 15.42 -20.69
C LYS A 109 4.13 13.99 -21.23
N TYR A 110 4.62 13.00 -20.48
CA TYR A 110 4.49 11.60 -20.83
C TYR A 110 3.02 11.14 -20.84
N LEU A 111 2.27 11.47 -19.79
CA LEU A 111 0.85 11.11 -19.66
C LEU A 111 0.02 11.69 -20.82
N SER A 112 0.20 12.97 -21.15
CA SER A 112 -0.48 13.64 -22.24
C SER A 112 -0.18 12.98 -23.60
N ARG A 113 1.10 12.72 -23.91
CA ARG A 113 1.52 12.09 -25.17
C ARG A 113 0.97 10.68 -25.37
N ASN A 114 0.83 9.93 -24.27
CA ASN A 114 0.37 8.55 -24.29
C ASN A 114 -1.12 8.40 -23.98
N ARG A 115 -1.85 9.52 -23.80
CA ARG A 115 -3.29 9.56 -23.49
C ARG A 115 -3.65 8.73 -22.26
N ILE A 116 -2.82 8.79 -21.21
CA ILE A 116 -3.04 8.10 -19.94
C ILE A 116 -4.00 8.95 -19.10
N THR A 117 -5.11 8.35 -18.67
CA THR A 117 -6.20 9.04 -17.97
C THR A 117 -6.44 8.57 -16.53
N TYR A 118 -5.83 7.44 -16.12
CA TYR A 118 -5.93 6.98 -14.74
C TYR A 118 -5.01 7.78 -13.81
N THR A 119 -5.31 7.74 -12.52
CA THR A 119 -4.60 8.50 -11.50
C THR A 119 -3.11 8.18 -11.48
N MET A 120 -2.28 9.22 -11.41
CA MET A 120 -0.83 9.09 -11.34
C MET A 120 -0.31 9.73 -10.06
N LEU A 121 0.42 8.96 -9.26
CA LEU A 121 1.08 9.39 -8.05
C LEU A 121 2.60 9.28 -8.19
N ILE A 122 3.33 10.02 -7.36
CA ILE A 122 4.79 10.07 -7.35
C ILE A 122 5.27 9.60 -5.99
N ASP A 123 6.17 8.62 -6.00
CA ASP A 123 6.85 8.07 -4.83
C ASP A 123 8.24 8.68 -4.70
N HIS A 124 8.32 9.89 -4.12
CA HIS A 124 9.58 10.63 -4.01
C HIS A 124 10.61 9.97 -3.07
N ASN A 125 10.14 9.28 -2.03
CA ASN A 125 10.98 8.77 -0.95
C ASN A 125 11.05 7.24 -0.92
N ASP A 126 10.60 6.58 -1.99
CA ASP A 126 10.48 5.12 -2.09
C ASP A 126 9.62 4.50 -0.95
N GLU A 127 8.64 5.25 -0.45
CA GLU A 127 7.74 4.79 0.61
C GLU A 127 6.82 3.67 0.10
N ALA A 128 6.24 3.84 -1.08
CA ALA A 128 5.43 2.81 -1.72
C ALA A 128 6.29 1.64 -2.21
N VAL A 129 7.45 1.91 -2.79
CA VAL A 129 8.43 0.89 -3.21
C VAL A 129 8.77 -0.03 -2.04
N LYS A 130 9.07 0.53 -0.86
CA LYS A 130 9.39 -0.24 0.35
C LYS A 130 8.17 -0.97 0.91
N ALA A 131 7.03 -0.28 1.03
CA ALA A 131 5.81 -0.81 1.61
C ALA A 131 5.29 -2.03 0.82
N TYR A 132 5.33 -1.95 -0.50
CA TYR A 132 4.87 -3.02 -1.40
C TYR A 132 5.98 -3.98 -1.84
N SER A 133 7.21 -3.87 -1.29
CA SER A 133 8.36 -4.73 -1.61
C SER A 133 8.70 -4.78 -3.11
N VAL A 134 8.63 -3.63 -3.78
CA VAL A 134 8.93 -3.50 -5.21
C VAL A 134 10.43 -3.54 -5.44
N SER A 135 10.94 -4.57 -6.08
CA SER A 135 12.37 -4.77 -6.37
C SER A 135 12.77 -4.40 -7.80
N ALA A 136 11.81 -4.35 -8.72
CA ALA A 136 12.02 -4.01 -10.12
C ALA A 136 10.75 -3.41 -10.72
N ILE A 137 10.87 -2.67 -11.83
CA ILE A 137 9.76 -2.12 -12.61
C ILE A 137 9.83 -2.60 -14.07
N PRO A 138 8.67 -2.82 -14.73
CA PRO A 138 7.32 -2.62 -14.21
C PRO A 138 6.90 -3.71 -13.22
N VAL A 139 6.05 -3.37 -12.27
CA VAL A 139 5.32 -4.33 -11.46
C VAL A 139 3.87 -3.89 -11.32
N ILE A 140 2.97 -4.86 -11.28
CA ILE A 140 1.53 -4.64 -11.06
C ILE A 140 1.14 -5.37 -9.78
N ILE A 141 0.45 -4.66 -8.90
CA ILE A 141 -0.03 -5.18 -7.63
C ILE A 141 -1.52 -4.90 -7.53
N LEU A 142 -2.33 -5.93 -7.30
CA LEU A 142 -3.74 -5.78 -6.98
C LEU A 142 -3.92 -5.89 -5.47
N VAL A 143 -4.57 -4.90 -4.88
CA VAL A 143 -4.86 -4.82 -3.45
C VAL A 143 -6.37 -4.72 -3.28
N ASP A 144 -6.95 -5.52 -2.39
CA ASP A 144 -8.36 -5.38 -2.04
C ASP A 144 -8.62 -4.16 -1.13
N GLU A 145 -9.88 -3.89 -0.83
CA GLU A 145 -10.33 -2.77 -0.01
C GLU A 145 -9.80 -2.83 1.44
N THR A 146 -9.34 -3.99 1.89
CA THR A 146 -8.74 -4.18 3.23
C THR A 146 -7.24 -3.94 3.25
N GLY A 147 -6.61 -3.77 2.09
CA GLY A 147 -5.16 -3.63 1.93
C GLY A 147 -4.42 -4.97 1.74
N LYS A 148 -5.14 -6.07 1.57
CA LYS A 148 -4.54 -7.37 1.28
C LYS A 148 -4.11 -7.44 -0.18
N ILE A 149 -2.87 -7.85 -0.41
CA ILE A 149 -2.35 -8.10 -1.75
C ILE A 149 -2.96 -9.39 -2.30
N LEU A 150 -3.71 -9.26 -3.40
CA LEU A 150 -4.32 -10.37 -4.13
C LEU A 150 -3.45 -10.86 -5.29
N PHE A 151 -2.66 -9.94 -5.87
CA PHE A 151 -1.78 -10.22 -7.01
C PHE A 151 -0.54 -9.35 -6.93
N HIS A 152 0.63 -9.89 -7.26
CA HIS A 152 1.90 -9.18 -7.32
C HIS A 152 2.78 -9.85 -8.37
N ASP A 153 2.99 -9.22 -9.52
CA ASP A 153 3.80 -9.78 -10.61
C ASP A 153 4.42 -8.68 -11.49
N ASN A 154 5.56 -9.00 -12.06
CA ASN A 154 6.25 -8.18 -13.05
C ASN A 154 5.78 -8.51 -14.49
N GLU A 155 5.25 -9.71 -14.69
CA GLU A 155 4.67 -10.17 -15.96
C GLU A 155 3.15 -9.99 -15.90
N PRO A 156 2.55 -9.27 -16.85
CA PRO A 156 1.26 -8.68 -16.58
C PRO A 156 0.09 -9.49 -17.14
N LEU A 157 -1.03 -9.38 -16.51
CA LEU A 157 -2.36 -9.28 -17.10
C LEU A 157 -3.12 -10.58 -17.40
N ALA A 158 -2.51 -11.66 -17.91
CA ALA A 158 -3.27 -12.87 -18.20
C ALA A 158 -3.84 -13.54 -16.93
N ASN A 159 -3.08 -13.47 -15.82
CA ASN A 159 -3.53 -14.00 -14.53
C ASN A 159 -4.37 -12.98 -13.75
N LEU A 160 -4.12 -11.68 -13.93
CA LEU A 160 -4.85 -10.61 -13.25
C LEU A 160 -6.33 -10.58 -13.66
N GLU A 161 -6.65 -10.84 -14.92
CA GLU A 161 -8.04 -10.85 -15.41
C GLU A 161 -8.91 -11.89 -14.70
N LYS A 162 -8.32 -12.97 -14.18
CA LYS A 162 -9.06 -13.96 -13.38
C LYS A 162 -9.60 -13.36 -12.07
N PHE A 163 -8.88 -12.41 -11.48
CA PHE A 163 -9.32 -11.71 -10.26
C PHE A 163 -10.37 -10.62 -10.54
N LEU A 164 -10.38 -10.08 -11.76
CA LEU A 164 -11.28 -8.99 -12.14
C LEU A 164 -12.55 -9.44 -12.85
N SER A 165 -12.62 -10.70 -13.32
CA SER A 165 -13.76 -11.25 -14.07
C SER A 165 -14.75 -11.99 -13.19
N GLY A 166 -14.44 -12.21 -11.90
CA GLY A 166 -15.31 -12.87 -10.91
C GLY A 166 -16.47 -12.03 -10.44
#